data_6120c7838c6a25cfd5bb6df1e0d447ec
#
_entry.id   6120c7838c6a25cfd5bb6df1e0d447ec
#
_cell.length_a   1.000
_cell.length_b   1.000
_cell.length_c   1.000
_cell.angle_alpha   90.00
_cell.angle_beta   90.00
_cell.angle_gamma   90.00
#
_symmetry.space_group_name_H-M   'P 1'
#
loop_
_entity.id
_entity.type
_entity.pdbx_description
1 polymer ?
#
loop_
_entity_poly.entity_id
_entity_poly.type
_entity_poly.pdbx_seq_one_letter_code
_entity_poly.pdbx_strand_id
1 'polypeptide(L)'
;MKFVPDIQSDRQLGPDGRVVRDGGDGTLNELDENAVEAALTLAEEHDGEVVVVTVGPDDAVDAVRKGLQMGADEAVHVLDDDVAGSDAIGTATVLAAAVRHLAADSPVDLVVTGMAGLDGLTSLLPAALAEQLDLPALPLASALTVDPQARTVTVTRRLDHATETLQAPLPALVSVTDGINEPRYPNFKGIMAARKKPVTTLTLADLGVDPATVGTAGARTQVLEAAPRPPREDRVLVTDTGDAGTRLAAGLVERKLV
;
A
#
# COMPACT_ATOMS: atom_id res chain seq x y z
N MET A 1 -1.00 -3.89 -4.42
CA MET A 1 -1.56 -2.54 -4.76
C MET A 1 -2.97 -2.45 -4.22
N LYS A 2 -3.44 -1.28 -3.84
CA LYS A 2 -4.79 -1.08 -3.29
C LYS A 2 -5.58 -0.06 -4.09
N PHE A 3 -6.85 -0.35 -4.35
CA PHE A 3 -7.82 0.61 -4.86
C PHE A 3 -8.45 1.34 -3.65
N VAL A 4 -8.39 2.65 -3.63
CA VAL A 4 -8.83 3.49 -2.51
C VAL A 4 -9.66 4.67 -3.02
N PRO A 5 -10.56 5.24 -2.22
CA PRO A 5 -11.19 6.51 -2.56
C PRO A 5 -10.14 7.60 -2.78
N ASP A 6 -10.36 8.49 -3.76
CA ASP A 6 -9.46 9.60 -4.05
C ASP A 6 -9.18 10.40 -2.77
N ILE A 7 -7.92 10.75 -2.54
CA ILE A 7 -7.48 11.49 -1.35
C ILE A 7 -8.12 12.88 -1.26
N GLN A 8 -8.54 13.44 -2.39
CA GLN A 8 -9.20 14.75 -2.47
C GLN A 8 -10.70 14.68 -2.18
N SER A 9 -11.29 13.48 -2.19
CA SER A 9 -12.69 13.29 -1.85
C SER A 9 -12.93 13.32 -0.36
N ASP A 10 -14.11 13.82 0.05
CA ASP A 10 -14.52 13.81 1.44
C ASP A 10 -14.73 12.37 1.94
N ARG A 11 -13.99 11.98 2.97
CA ARG A 11 -14.14 10.68 3.61
C ARG A 11 -15.49 10.60 4.31
N GLN A 12 -16.26 9.59 3.96
CA GLN A 12 -17.52 9.29 4.61
C GLN A 12 -17.42 8.00 5.43
N LEU A 13 -18.15 7.96 6.55
CA LEU A 13 -18.29 6.78 7.38
C LEU A 13 -19.65 6.14 7.14
N GLY A 14 -19.66 4.85 6.91
CA GLY A 14 -20.87 4.06 6.84
C GLY A 14 -21.54 3.88 8.20
N PRO A 15 -22.74 3.30 8.24
CA PRO A 15 -23.44 3.04 9.48
C PRO A 15 -22.73 2.05 10.41
N ASP A 16 -21.79 1.28 9.87
CA ASP A 16 -20.91 0.36 10.60
C ASP A 16 -19.62 1.04 11.11
N GLY A 17 -19.47 2.35 10.93
CA GLY A 17 -18.29 3.13 11.30
C GLY A 17 -17.09 2.93 10.38
N ARG A 18 -17.21 2.18 9.30
CA ARG A 18 -16.13 1.96 8.33
C ARG A 18 -16.12 3.05 7.25
N VAL A 19 -14.96 3.28 6.66
CA VAL A 19 -14.84 4.17 5.50
C VAL A 19 -15.63 3.62 4.33
N VAL A 20 -16.49 4.46 3.74
CA VAL A 20 -17.20 4.16 2.50
C VAL A 20 -16.19 4.16 1.34
N ARG A 21 -16.18 3.07 0.53
CA ARG A 21 -15.23 2.86 -0.57
C ARG A 21 -15.88 2.69 -1.94
N ASP A 22 -17.19 2.68 -1.99
CA ASP A 22 -18.02 2.46 -3.19
C ASP A 22 -18.61 3.75 -3.76
N GLY A 23 -17.99 4.88 -3.46
CA GLY A 23 -18.43 6.22 -3.91
C GLY A 23 -18.21 6.51 -5.40
N GLY A 24 -17.57 5.60 -6.15
CA GLY A 24 -17.31 5.76 -7.59
C GLY A 24 -16.13 6.69 -7.92
N ASP A 25 -15.36 7.13 -6.93
CA ASP A 25 -14.19 8.00 -7.04
C ASP A 25 -12.86 7.27 -6.71
N GLY A 26 -12.86 5.95 -6.83
CA GLY A 26 -11.71 5.13 -6.49
C GLY A 26 -10.52 5.32 -7.43
N THR A 27 -9.33 5.22 -6.88
CA THR A 27 -8.06 5.33 -7.59
C THR A 27 -7.02 4.36 -7.01
N LEU A 28 -5.88 4.23 -7.70
CA LEU A 28 -4.72 3.56 -7.13
C LEU A 28 -4.21 4.34 -5.91
N ASN A 29 -3.91 3.62 -4.83
CA ASN A 29 -3.24 4.18 -3.66
C ASN A 29 -1.88 4.79 -4.04
N GLU A 30 -1.68 6.09 -3.81
CA GLU A 30 -0.46 6.81 -4.22
C GLU A 30 0.81 6.19 -3.64
N LEU A 31 0.78 5.69 -2.40
CA LEU A 31 1.92 5.02 -1.77
C LEU A 31 2.28 3.68 -2.46
N ASP A 32 1.35 3.09 -3.18
CA ASP A 32 1.61 1.89 -3.97
C ASP A 32 2.24 2.22 -5.32
N GLU A 33 2.07 3.44 -5.85
CA GLU A 33 2.82 3.88 -7.04
C GLU A 33 4.33 3.90 -6.75
N ASN A 34 4.74 4.33 -5.55
CA ASN A 34 6.14 4.27 -5.13
C ASN A 34 6.65 2.82 -5.04
N ALA A 35 5.81 1.89 -4.56
CA ALA A 35 6.15 0.48 -4.48
C ALA A 35 6.33 -0.15 -5.87
N VAL A 36 5.44 0.17 -6.81
CA VAL A 36 5.55 -0.28 -8.20
C VAL A 36 6.80 0.26 -8.85
N GLU A 37 7.09 1.56 -8.70
CA GLU A 37 8.32 2.17 -9.23
C GLU A 37 9.58 1.52 -8.68
N ALA A 38 9.61 1.24 -7.36
CA ALA A 38 10.75 0.54 -6.74
C ALA A 38 10.93 -0.88 -7.30
N ALA A 39 9.84 -1.62 -7.49
CA ALA A 39 9.89 -2.96 -8.07
C ALA A 39 10.34 -2.92 -9.55
N LEU A 40 9.83 -1.98 -10.34
CA LEU A 40 10.22 -1.81 -11.75
C LEU A 40 11.69 -1.44 -11.89
N THR A 41 12.20 -0.54 -11.06
CA THR A 41 13.61 -0.15 -11.06
C THR A 41 14.52 -1.35 -10.79
N LEU A 42 14.19 -2.17 -9.77
CA LEU A 42 14.93 -3.38 -9.48
C LEU A 42 14.87 -4.41 -10.61
N ALA A 43 13.69 -4.61 -11.22
CA ALA A 43 13.54 -5.52 -12.33
C ALA A 43 14.35 -5.07 -13.56
N GLU A 44 14.37 -3.77 -13.85
CA GLU A 44 15.19 -3.20 -14.93
C GLU A 44 16.71 -3.35 -14.67
N GLU A 45 17.14 -3.27 -13.41
CA GLU A 45 18.54 -3.43 -13.00
C GLU A 45 19.01 -4.89 -13.04
N HIS A 46 18.11 -5.85 -12.83
CA HIS A 46 18.45 -7.25 -12.61
C HIS A 46 17.80 -8.23 -13.60
N ASP A 47 17.23 -7.73 -14.72
CA ASP A 47 16.50 -8.53 -15.71
C ASP A 47 15.38 -9.38 -15.05
N GLY A 48 14.65 -8.79 -14.11
CA GLY A 48 13.55 -9.41 -13.39
C GLY A 48 12.19 -9.14 -14.02
N GLU A 49 11.13 -9.73 -13.41
CA GLU A 49 9.74 -9.54 -13.79
C GLU A 49 8.94 -8.97 -12.61
N VAL A 50 7.94 -8.14 -12.92
CA VAL A 50 7.06 -7.51 -11.93
C VAL A 50 5.62 -7.95 -12.14
N VAL A 51 5.06 -8.64 -11.13
CA VAL A 51 3.63 -8.98 -11.08
C VAL A 51 2.94 -8.07 -10.07
N VAL A 52 1.92 -7.33 -10.51
CA VAL A 52 1.12 -6.49 -9.61
C VAL A 52 -0.14 -7.24 -9.16
N VAL A 53 -0.44 -7.18 -7.86
CA VAL A 53 -1.55 -7.90 -7.24
C VAL A 53 -2.47 -6.93 -6.50
N THR A 54 -3.78 -7.10 -6.66
CA THR A 54 -4.81 -6.43 -5.85
C THR A 54 -5.84 -7.41 -5.33
N VAL A 55 -6.46 -7.06 -4.21
CA VAL A 55 -7.63 -7.73 -3.63
C VAL A 55 -8.72 -6.68 -3.47
N GLY A 56 -9.87 -6.89 -4.06
CA GLY A 56 -10.95 -5.91 -3.97
C GLY A 56 -12.11 -6.18 -4.92
N PRO A 57 -13.13 -5.30 -4.93
CA PRO A 57 -14.28 -5.39 -5.83
C PRO A 57 -13.88 -5.22 -7.30
N ASP A 58 -14.87 -5.35 -8.21
CA ASP A 58 -14.65 -5.25 -9.65
C ASP A 58 -13.81 -4.04 -10.05
N ASP A 59 -14.10 -2.86 -9.49
CA ASP A 59 -13.39 -1.61 -9.81
C ASP A 59 -11.91 -1.62 -9.40
N ALA A 60 -11.50 -2.52 -8.49
CA ALA A 60 -10.10 -2.62 -8.06
C ALA A 60 -9.16 -3.08 -9.19
N VAL A 61 -9.70 -3.62 -10.27
CA VAL A 61 -8.94 -3.93 -11.50
C VAL A 61 -8.22 -2.69 -12.05
N ASP A 62 -8.76 -1.50 -11.84
CA ASP A 62 -8.16 -0.26 -12.34
C ASP A 62 -6.82 0.05 -11.65
N ALA A 63 -6.64 -0.35 -10.40
CA ALA A 63 -5.36 -0.23 -9.71
C ALA A 63 -4.27 -1.05 -10.41
N VAL A 64 -4.51 -2.34 -10.69
CA VAL A 64 -3.51 -3.19 -11.36
C VAL A 64 -3.31 -2.81 -12.82
N ARG A 65 -4.35 -2.33 -13.49
CA ARG A 65 -4.21 -1.76 -14.85
C ARG A 65 -3.28 -0.56 -14.88
N LYS A 66 -3.31 0.29 -13.86
CA LYS A 66 -2.37 1.39 -13.70
C LYS A 66 -0.94 0.87 -13.52
N GLY A 67 -0.72 -0.18 -12.71
CA GLY A 67 0.58 -0.84 -12.57
C GLY A 67 1.12 -1.39 -13.90
N LEU A 68 0.26 -2.03 -14.70
CA LEU A 68 0.62 -2.47 -16.05
C LEU A 68 1.00 -1.30 -16.97
N GLN A 69 0.33 -0.15 -16.85
CA GLN A 69 0.64 1.06 -17.60
C GLN A 69 1.99 1.67 -17.19
N MET A 70 2.36 1.55 -15.91
CA MET A 70 3.66 1.96 -15.40
C MET A 70 4.79 1.06 -15.91
N GLY A 71 4.50 -0.21 -16.24
CA GLY A 71 5.50 -1.11 -16.82
C GLY A 71 5.43 -2.56 -16.33
N ALA A 72 4.67 -2.87 -15.28
CA ALA A 72 4.55 -4.24 -14.75
C ALA A 72 4.23 -5.24 -15.86
N ASP A 73 4.73 -6.46 -15.74
CA ASP A 73 4.64 -7.50 -16.76
C ASP A 73 3.29 -8.19 -16.73
N GLU A 74 2.79 -8.51 -15.54
CA GLU A 74 1.55 -9.23 -15.32
C GLU A 74 0.74 -8.59 -14.18
N ALA A 75 -0.55 -8.92 -14.14
CA ALA A 75 -1.46 -8.46 -13.11
C ALA A 75 -2.38 -9.57 -12.62
N VAL A 76 -2.60 -9.60 -11.31
CA VAL A 76 -3.54 -10.49 -10.64
C VAL A 76 -4.56 -9.67 -9.85
N HIS A 77 -5.83 -9.96 -10.05
CA HIS A 77 -6.94 -9.39 -9.29
C HIS A 77 -7.67 -10.52 -8.54
N VAL A 78 -7.57 -10.51 -7.23
CA VAL A 78 -8.38 -11.42 -6.40
C VAL A 78 -9.74 -10.75 -6.18
N LEU A 79 -10.75 -11.34 -6.79
CA LEU A 79 -12.13 -10.87 -6.81
C LEU A 79 -13.05 -11.94 -6.23
N ASP A 80 -13.60 -11.67 -5.06
CA ASP A 80 -14.53 -12.55 -4.38
C ASP A 80 -15.36 -11.76 -3.37
N ASP A 81 -16.67 -11.90 -3.37
CA ASP A 81 -17.58 -11.16 -2.50
C ASP A 81 -17.34 -11.49 -1.01
N ASP A 82 -16.91 -12.69 -0.71
CA ASP A 82 -16.62 -13.14 0.67
C ASP A 82 -15.41 -12.42 1.30
N VAL A 83 -14.59 -11.73 0.49
CA VAL A 83 -13.49 -10.89 1.00
C VAL A 83 -13.99 -9.59 1.61
N ALA A 84 -15.20 -9.16 1.25
CA ALA A 84 -15.76 -7.87 1.70
C ALA A 84 -15.84 -7.79 3.23
N GLY A 85 -15.29 -6.69 3.78
CA GLY A 85 -15.24 -6.49 5.23
C GLY A 85 -14.02 -7.10 5.91
N SER A 86 -13.09 -7.72 5.19
CA SER A 86 -11.81 -8.16 5.75
C SER A 86 -11.07 -6.99 6.41
N ASP A 87 -10.49 -7.25 7.57
CA ASP A 87 -9.52 -6.36 8.18
C ASP A 87 -8.12 -6.58 7.55
N ALA A 88 -7.10 -5.92 8.09
CA ALA A 88 -5.72 -6.06 7.60
C ALA A 88 -5.20 -7.51 7.67
N ILE A 89 -5.63 -8.27 8.67
CA ILE A 89 -5.21 -9.67 8.84
C ILE A 89 -5.89 -10.57 7.82
N GLY A 90 -7.21 -10.44 7.63
CA GLY A 90 -7.94 -11.18 6.59
C GLY A 90 -7.43 -10.85 5.19
N THR A 91 -7.16 -9.57 4.91
CA THR A 91 -6.56 -9.14 3.64
C THR A 91 -5.16 -9.74 3.44
N ALA A 92 -4.33 -9.78 4.50
CA ALA A 92 -3.02 -10.41 4.44
C ALA A 92 -3.12 -11.91 4.15
N THR A 93 -4.15 -12.59 4.67
CA THR A 93 -4.40 -14.02 4.38
C THR A 93 -4.64 -14.26 2.89
N VAL A 94 -5.49 -13.45 2.27
CA VAL A 94 -5.77 -13.54 0.83
C VAL A 94 -4.53 -13.23 0.00
N LEU A 95 -3.81 -12.14 0.33
CA LEU A 95 -2.58 -11.77 -0.37
C LEU A 95 -1.49 -12.82 -0.22
N ALA A 96 -1.32 -13.41 0.96
CA ALA A 96 -0.35 -14.48 1.18
C ALA A 96 -0.67 -15.72 0.33
N ALA A 97 -1.95 -16.07 0.18
CA ALA A 97 -2.38 -17.14 -0.70
C ALA A 97 -2.09 -16.80 -2.17
N ALA A 98 -2.35 -15.58 -2.61
CA ALA A 98 -2.04 -15.12 -3.97
C ALA A 98 -0.53 -15.16 -4.25
N VAL A 99 0.33 -14.72 -3.32
CA VAL A 99 1.79 -14.80 -3.45
C VAL A 99 2.25 -16.26 -3.54
N ARG A 100 1.70 -17.17 -2.72
CA ARG A 100 2.04 -18.61 -2.80
C ARG A 100 1.57 -19.24 -4.10
N HIS A 101 0.42 -18.83 -4.62
CA HIS A 101 -0.10 -19.28 -5.91
C HIS A 101 0.87 -18.88 -7.04
N LEU A 102 1.31 -17.63 -7.07
CA LEU A 102 2.31 -17.14 -8.03
C LEU A 102 3.66 -17.85 -7.87
N ALA A 103 4.10 -18.08 -6.64
CA ALA A 103 5.37 -18.74 -6.33
C ALA A 103 5.40 -20.23 -6.73
N ALA A 104 4.26 -20.85 -7.01
CA ALA A 104 4.18 -22.21 -7.52
C ALA A 104 4.63 -22.31 -8.99
N ASP A 105 4.44 -21.24 -9.77
CA ASP A 105 4.82 -21.19 -11.18
C ASP A 105 6.24 -20.59 -11.36
N SER A 106 6.57 -19.53 -10.62
CA SER A 106 7.88 -18.87 -10.66
C SER A 106 8.26 -18.37 -9.26
N PRO A 107 9.53 -18.56 -8.81
CA PRO A 107 9.95 -18.08 -7.51
C PRO A 107 9.73 -16.58 -7.34
N VAL A 108 9.14 -16.17 -6.20
CA VAL A 108 8.99 -14.79 -5.81
C VAL A 108 10.15 -14.41 -4.88
N ASP A 109 11.09 -13.61 -5.36
CA ASP A 109 12.25 -13.19 -4.58
C ASP A 109 11.94 -12.02 -3.65
N LEU A 110 11.05 -11.10 -4.05
CA LEU A 110 10.73 -9.92 -3.28
C LEU A 110 9.25 -9.57 -3.36
N VAL A 111 8.64 -9.32 -2.20
CA VAL A 111 7.30 -8.74 -2.10
C VAL A 111 7.45 -7.26 -1.73
N VAL A 112 6.97 -6.34 -2.58
CA VAL A 112 7.06 -4.90 -2.33
C VAL A 112 5.65 -4.32 -2.13
N THR A 113 5.48 -3.52 -1.09
CA THR A 113 4.22 -2.84 -0.76
C THR A 113 4.46 -1.37 -0.47
N GLY A 114 3.46 -0.53 -0.64
CA GLY A 114 3.44 0.78 0.01
C GLY A 114 3.38 0.64 1.54
N MET A 115 3.71 1.70 2.26
CA MET A 115 3.72 1.68 3.72
C MET A 115 2.31 1.63 4.34
N ALA A 116 1.29 2.10 3.62
CA ALA A 116 -0.09 2.14 4.09
C ALA A 116 -1.07 2.35 2.93
N GLY A 117 -2.34 1.99 3.14
CA GLY A 117 -3.45 2.47 2.31
C GLY A 117 -3.93 3.83 2.83
N LEU A 118 -4.05 4.83 1.95
CA LEU A 118 -4.45 6.20 2.31
C LEU A 118 -5.91 6.31 2.77
N ASP A 119 -6.71 5.28 2.58
CA ASP A 119 -8.09 5.19 3.05
C ASP A 119 -8.22 4.97 4.56
N GLY A 120 -7.30 4.22 5.17
CA GLY A 120 -7.38 3.87 6.59
C GLY A 120 -6.08 4.05 7.38
N LEU A 121 -4.94 4.25 6.72
CA LEU A 121 -3.60 4.47 7.30
C LEU A 121 -3.22 3.44 8.38
N THR A 122 -3.67 2.21 8.23
CA THR A 122 -3.47 1.15 9.25
C THR A 122 -2.00 0.74 9.38
N SER A 123 -1.23 0.74 8.28
CA SER A 123 0.21 0.35 8.19
C SER A 123 0.54 -1.05 8.74
N LEU A 124 -0.45 -1.86 9.07
CA LEU A 124 -0.28 -3.20 9.61
C LEU A 124 -0.06 -4.26 8.53
N LEU A 125 -0.63 -4.04 7.34
CA LEU A 125 -0.68 -5.05 6.28
C LEU A 125 0.70 -5.61 5.89
N PRO A 126 1.74 -4.80 5.69
CA PRO A 126 3.06 -5.33 5.30
C PRO A 126 3.61 -6.33 6.32
N ALA A 127 3.54 -5.99 7.61
CA ALA A 127 4.03 -6.86 8.67
C ALA A 127 3.19 -8.15 8.80
N ALA A 128 1.86 -8.03 8.70
CA ALA A 128 0.96 -9.19 8.76
C ALA A 128 1.17 -10.13 7.55
N LEU A 129 1.43 -9.56 6.36
CA LEU A 129 1.70 -10.34 5.16
C LEU A 129 3.05 -11.08 5.26
N ALA A 130 4.09 -10.39 5.73
CA ALA A 130 5.40 -10.99 5.93
C ALA A 130 5.34 -12.17 6.91
N GLU A 131 4.67 -11.99 8.05
CA GLU A 131 4.46 -13.06 9.05
C GLU A 131 3.73 -14.26 8.44
N GLN A 132 2.67 -14.03 7.68
CA GLN A 132 1.93 -15.12 7.05
C GLN A 132 2.70 -15.83 5.96
N LEU A 133 3.65 -15.16 5.30
CA LEU A 133 4.54 -15.74 4.29
C LEU A 133 5.79 -16.38 4.88
N ASP A 134 6.03 -16.22 6.19
CA ASP A 134 7.28 -16.61 6.88
C ASP A 134 8.51 -15.93 6.24
N LEU A 135 8.37 -14.63 5.92
CA LEU A 135 9.40 -13.83 5.28
C LEU A 135 9.96 -12.77 6.24
N PRO A 136 11.27 -12.47 6.16
CA PRO A 136 11.80 -11.30 6.83
C PRO A 136 11.13 -10.03 6.31
N ALA A 137 10.74 -9.13 7.23
CA ALA A 137 10.11 -7.85 6.92
C ALA A 137 11.09 -6.69 7.10
N LEU A 138 11.24 -5.87 6.06
CA LEU A 138 12.03 -4.64 6.10
C LEU A 138 11.11 -3.43 5.82
N PRO A 139 10.44 -2.91 6.86
CA PRO A 139 9.42 -1.88 6.68
C PRO A 139 10.01 -0.48 6.53
N LEU A 140 9.23 0.41 5.87
CA LEU A 140 9.48 1.85 5.77
C LEU A 140 10.77 2.22 5.05
N ALA A 141 11.12 1.50 3.99
CA ALA A 141 12.31 1.76 3.20
C ALA A 141 12.24 3.12 2.50
N SER A 142 13.25 3.95 2.70
CA SER A 142 13.50 5.18 1.94
C SER A 142 14.64 5.02 0.92
N ALA A 143 15.30 3.86 0.92
CA ALA A 143 16.22 3.40 -0.11
C ALA A 143 16.26 1.87 -0.07
N LEU A 144 16.47 1.24 -1.23
CA LEU A 144 16.39 -0.20 -1.43
C LEU A 144 17.43 -0.63 -2.46
N THR A 145 18.18 -1.68 -2.14
CA THR A 145 19.12 -2.33 -3.07
C THR A 145 19.08 -3.84 -2.89
N VAL A 146 19.30 -4.57 -3.98
CA VAL A 146 19.38 -6.02 -4.00
C VAL A 146 20.77 -6.45 -4.47
N ASP A 147 21.33 -7.44 -3.80
CA ASP A 147 22.50 -8.18 -4.28
C ASP A 147 22.05 -9.59 -4.73
N PRO A 148 21.93 -9.83 -6.06
CA PRO A 148 21.47 -11.11 -6.57
C PRO A 148 22.46 -12.25 -6.29
N GLN A 149 23.77 -11.94 -6.20
CA GLN A 149 24.81 -12.97 -5.96
C GLN A 149 24.81 -13.42 -4.50
N ALA A 150 24.72 -12.47 -3.57
CA ALA A 150 24.59 -12.75 -2.14
C ALA A 150 23.15 -13.18 -1.76
N ARG A 151 22.17 -13.00 -2.66
CA ARG A 151 20.75 -13.21 -2.38
C ARG A 151 20.30 -12.44 -1.14
N THR A 152 20.60 -11.16 -1.11
CA THR A 152 20.22 -10.26 0.00
C THR A 152 19.57 -8.99 -0.49
N VAL A 153 18.69 -8.44 0.34
CA VAL A 153 18.09 -7.11 0.19
C VAL A 153 18.56 -6.21 1.33
N THR A 154 18.95 -4.98 1.00
CA THR A 154 19.35 -3.97 1.97
C THR A 154 18.45 -2.76 1.82
N VAL A 155 17.91 -2.28 2.94
CA VAL A 155 17.08 -1.07 2.98
C VAL A 155 17.68 -0.04 3.94
N THR A 156 17.48 1.23 3.61
CA THR A 156 17.66 2.34 4.55
C THR A 156 16.30 2.86 4.93
N ARG A 157 16.05 3.05 6.23
CA ARG A 157 14.85 3.69 6.73
C ARG A 157 15.17 4.89 7.62
N ARG A 158 14.34 5.91 7.53
CA ARG A 158 14.49 7.13 8.34
C ARG A 158 13.39 7.15 9.40
N LEU A 159 13.82 7.20 10.64
CA LEU A 159 12.96 7.36 11.82
C LEU A 159 13.17 8.78 12.37
N ASP A 160 12.29 9.22 13.26
CA ASP A 160 12.36 10.57 13.85
C ASP A 160 13.70 10.86 14.54
N HIS A 161 14.34 9.83 15.08
CA HIS A 161 15.57 9.96 15.87
C HIS A 161 16.78 9.22 15.31
N ALA A 162 16.62 8.46 14.22
CA ALA A 162 17.69 7.64 13.66
C ALA A 162 17.50 7.37 12.16
N THR A 163 18.60 7.10 11.48
CA THR A 163 18.61 6.42 10.18
C THR A 163 19.19 5.03 10.39
N GLU A 164 18.49 4.03 9.93
CA GLU A 164 18.87 2.62 10.08
C GLU A 164 19.12 1.98 8.72
N THR A 165 20.10 1.07 8.68
CA THR A 165 20.30 0.18 7.54
C THR A 165 20.02 -1.24 7.99
N LEU A 166 19.10 -1.90 7.32
CA LEU A 166 18.68 -3.27 7.58
C LEU A 166 19.01 -4.13 6.37
N GLN A 167 19.42 -5.37 6.61
CA GLN A 167 19.66 -6.37 5.57
C GLN A 167 18.98 -7.68 5.92
N ALA A 168 18.44 -8.34 4.91
CA ALA A 168 17.85 -9.68 5.05
C ALA A 168 18.18 -10.56 3.83
N PRO A 169 18.14 -11.90 3.99
CA PRO A 169 18.19 -12.81 2.84
C PRO A 169 16.90 -12.72 2.01
N LEU A 170 16.98 -13.02 0.73
CA LEU A 170 15.83 -13.27 -0.15
C LEU A 170 15.36 -14.73 -0.01
N PRO A 171 14.04 -15.00 -0.07
CA PRO A 171 12.97 -14.03 -0.32
C PRO A 171 12.66 -13.17 0.90
N ALA A 172 12.16 -11.94 0.67
CA ALA A 172 11.85 -10.97 1.72
C ALA A 172 10.62 -10.11 1.36
N LEU A 173 10.05 -9.42 2.36
CA LEU A 173 9.04 -8.40 2.14
C LEU A 173 9.60 -7.02 2.54
N VAL A 174 9.41 -6.05 1.65
CA VAL A 174 9.77 -4.64 1.88
C VAL A 174 8.53 -3.76 1.76
N SER A 175 8.30 -2.89 2.72
CA SER A 175 7.38 -1.76 2.51
C SER A 175 8.16 -0.47 2.30
N VAL A 176 7.72 0.34 1.35
CA VAL A 176 8.41 1.58 0.97
C VAL A 176 7.62 2.81 1.39
N THR A 177 8.33 3.90 1.68
CA THR A 177 7.74 5.22 1.91
C THR A 177 7.64 6.00 0.60
N ASP A 178 6.88 7.09 0.59
CA ASP A 178 6.81 8.07 -0.50
C ASP A 178 8.15 8.75 -0.81
N GLY A 179 9.07 8.76 0.15
CA GLY A 179 10.40 9.34 -0.03
C GLY A 179 11.41 8.44 -0.74
N ILE A 180 11.04 7.24 -1.22
CA ILE A 180 11.97 6.30 -1.86
C ILE A 180 12.29 6.69 -3.31
N ASN A 181 11.31 7.19 -4.05
CA ASN A 181 11.41 7.54 -5.47
C ASN A 181 10.31 8.52 -5.89
N GLU A 182 10.39 9.01 -7.13
CA GLU A 182 9.29 9.65 -7.83
C GLU A 182 8.72 8.63 -8.84
N PRO A 183 7.44 8.19 -8.68
CA PRO A 183 6.84 7.22 -9.59
C PRO A 183 6.79 7.75 -11.02
N ARG A 184 7.15 6.89 -11.98
CA ARG A 184 7.06 7.23 -13.41
C ARG A 184 5.62 7.44 -13.85
N TYR A 185 5.41 8.46 -14.67
CA TYR A 185 4.13 8.61 -15.37
C TYR A 185 4.05 7.63 -16.56
N PRO A 186 2.92 6.91 -16.72
CA PRO A 186 2.71 6.08 -17.88
C PRO A 186 2.80 6.90 -19.17
N ASN A 187 3.72 6.53 -20.06
CA ASN A 187 3.77 7.13 -21.38
C ASN A 187 2.78 6.45 -22.33
N PHE A 188 2.52 7.08 -23.50
CA PHE A 188 1.54 6.57 -24.47
C PHE A 188 1.83 5.12 -24.91
N LYS A 189 3.11 4.76 -25.08
CA LYS A 189 3.52 3.40 -25.46
C LYS A 189 3.17 2.39 -24.35
N GLY A 190 3.43 2.74 -23.08
CA GLY A 190 3.09 1.92 -21.91
C GLY A 190 1.58 1.72 -21.78
N ILE A 191 0.78 2.79 -21.96
CA ILE A 191 -0.68 2.71 -21.94
C ILE A 191 -1.20 1.77 -23.03
N MET A 192 -0.67 1.85 -24.24
CA MET A 192 -1.08 0.99 -25.35
C MET A 192 -0.62 -0.47 -25.17
N ALA A 193 0.55 -0.70 -24.59
CA ALA A 193 1.05 -2.03 -24.27
C ALA A 193 0.21 -2.69 -23.18
N ALA A 194 -0.11 -1.97 -22.11
CA ALA A 194 -0.93 -2.44 -20.99
C ALA A 194 -2.32 -2.95 -21.40
N ARG A 195 -2.91 -2.37 -22.46
CA ARG A 195 -4.20 -2.84 -23.00
C ARG A 195 -4.19 -4.29 -23.49
N LYS A 196 -3.01 -4.80 -23.85
CA LYS A 196 -2.83 -6.15 -24.38
C LYS A 196 -2.39 -7.15 -23.31
N LYS A 197 -1.93 -6.63 -22.16
CA LYS A 197 -1.50 -7.48 -21.03
C LYS A 197 -2.72 -8.07 -20.33
N PRO A 198 -2.74 -9.38 -20.05
CA PRO A 198 -3.83 -10.01 -19.33
C PRO A 198 -3.88 -9.53 -17.88
N VAL A 199 -5.09 -9.51 -17.32
CA VAL A 199 -5.31 -9.46 -15.89
C VAL A 199 -5.91 -10.80 -15.50
N THR A 200 -5.20 -11.59 -14.73
CA THR A 200 -5.69 -12.87 -14.21
C THR A 200 -6.60 -12.59 -13.01
N THR A 201 -7.85 -13.03 -13.10
CA THR A 201 -8.79 -12.93 -11.98
C THR A 201 -8.82 -14.26 -11.24
N LEU A 202 -8.66 -14.22 -9.92
CA LEU A 202 -8.69 -15.38 -9.03
C LEU A 202 -9.75 -15.19 -7.95
N THR A 203 -10.39 -16.28 -7.54
CA THR A 203 -11.31 -16.33 -6.40
C THR A 203 -10.63 -16.91 -5.16
N LEU A 204 -11.29 -16.85 -4.00
CA LEU A 204 -10.82 -17.53 -2.79
C LEU A 204 -10.69 -19.03 -3.01
N ALA A 205 -11.59 -19.63 -3.80
CA ALA A 205 -11.56 -21.05 -4.15
C ALA A 205 -10.32 -21.42 -4.98
N ASP A 206 -9.93 -20.59 -5.96
CA ASP A 206 -8.72 -20.79 -6.76
C ASP A 206 -7.46 -20.73 -5.89
N LEU A 207 -7.50 -19.93 -4.82
CA LEU A 207 -6.41 -19.76 -3.87
C LEU A 207 -6.42 -20.75 -2.70
N GLY A 208 -7.48 -21.58 -2.58
CA GLY A 208 -7.66 -22.51 -1.47
C GLY A 208 -7.86 -21.82 -0.12
N VAL A 209 -8.40 -20.59 -0.12
CA VAL A 209 -8.70 -19.85 1.10
C VAL A 209 -10.11 -20.16 1.58
N ASP A 210 -10.26 -20.54 2.85
CA ASP A 210 -11.57 -20.72 3.46
C ASP A 210 -12.26 -19.37 3.67
N PRO A 211 -13.44 -19.12 3.05
CA PRO A 211 -14.18 -17.88 3.24
C PRO A 211 -14.48 -17.52 4.70
N ALA A 212 -14.57 -18.51 5.59
CA ALA A 212 -14.80 -18.25 7.01
C ALA A 212 -13.62 -17.57 7.73
N THR A 213 -12.43 -17.55 7.11
CA THR A 213 -11.21 -16.94 7.68
C THR A 213 -10.99 -15.51 7.24
N VAL A 214 -11.82 -14.98 6.35
CA VAL A 214 -11.72 -13.64 5.74
C VAL A 214 -13.06 -12.91 5.82
N GLY A 215 -13.18 -11.77 5.17
CA GLY A 215 -14.40 -10.99 5.17
C GLY A 215 -14.80 -10.50 6.56
N THR A 216 -16.05 -10.12 6.70
CA THR A 216 -16.61 -9.71 7.99
C THR A 216 -16.60 -10.85 9.03
N ALA A 217 -16.80 -12.10 8.58
CA ALA A 217 -16.86 -13.26 9.46
C ALA A 217 -15.49 -13.62 10.05
N GLY A 218 -14.41 -13.47 9.26
CA GLY A 218 -13.04 -13.76 9.66
C GLY A 218 -12.29 -12.58 10.27
N ALA A 219 -12.87 -11.37 10.28
CA ALA A 219 -12.22 -10.18 10.80
C ALA A 219 -11.91 -10.30 12.29
N ARG A 220 -10.67 -10.00 12.68
CA ARG A 220 -10.16 -10.03 14.06
C ARG A 220 -10.23 -8.66 14.73
N THR A 221 -10.62 -7.63 14.00
CA THR A 221 -10.80 -6.27 14.49
C THR A 221 -12.23 -5.81 14.22
N GLN A 222 -12.77 -5.01 15.11
CA GLN A 222 -14.11 -4.44 15.00
C GLN A 222 -14.04 -2.94 15.29
N VAL A 223 -14.73 -2.14 14.46
CA VAL A 223 -14.95 -0.72 14.77
C VAL A 223 -16.01 -0.63 15.85
N LEU A 224 -15.64 -0.11 17.00
CA LEU A 224 -16.58 0.07 18.13
C LEU A 224 -17.26 1.42 18.08
N GLU A 225 -16.53 2.46 17.64
CA GLU A 225 -17.04 3.83 17.54
C GLU A 225 -16.27 4.56 16.43
N ALA A 226 -16.97 5.37 15.66
CA ALA A 226 -16.39 6.28 14.70
C ALA A 226 -17.25 7.56 14.63
N ALA A 227 -16.58 8.71 14.66
CA ALA A 227 -17.22 10.01 14.55
C ALA A 227 -16.37 10.98 13.74
N PRO A 228 -16.98 11.91 12.99
CA PRO A 228 -16.25 13.01 12.38
C PRO A 228 -15.50 13.82 13.45
N ARG A 229 -14.29 14.26 13.12
CA ARG A 229 -13.56 15.14 14.01
C ARG A 229 -14.34 16.45 14.18
N PRO A 230 -14.60 16.92 15.41
CA PRO A 230 -15.30 18.19 15.62
C PRO A 230 -14.50 19.35 15.00
N PRO A 231 -15.19 20.41 14.51
CA PRO A 231 -14.54 21.60 14.02
C PRO A 231 -13.60 22.20 15.07
N ARG A 232 -12.52 22.84 14.63
CA ARG A 232 -11.64 23.57 15.55
C ARG A 232 -12.35 24.84 15.99
N GLU A 233 -12.63 24.99 17.28
CA GLU A 233 -13.32 26.15 17.84
C GLU A 233 -12.35 27.31 18.11
N ASP A 234 -11.09 27.03 18.49
CA ASP A 234 -10.09 28.04 18.86
C ASP A 234 -9.12 28.35 17.72
N ARG A 235 -9.66 28.82 16.61
CA ARG A 235 -8.82 29.25 15.49
C ARG A 235 -8.24 30.62 15.77
N VAL A 236 -6.90 30.72 15.95
CA VAL A 236 -6.18 31.98 16.02
C VAL A 236 -5.69 32.37 14.62
N LEU A 237 -6.21 33.45 14.09
CA LEU A 237 -5.75 34.06 12.85
C LEU A 237 -4.75 35.16 13.16
N VAL A 238 -3.51 35.00 12.70
CA VAL A 238 -2.47 36.04 12.80
C VAL A 238 -2.31 36.68 11.42
N THR A 239 -2.78 37.94 11.28
CA THR A 239 -2.54 38.71 10.06
C THR A 239 -1.17 39.36 10.17
N ASP A 240 -0.37 39.26 9.11
CA ASP A 240 0.97 39.85 9.09
C ASP A 240 0.91 41.39 8.91
N THR A 241 1.52 42.07 9.87
CA THR A 241 1.77 43.52 9.81
C THR A 241 3.27 43.84 9.95
N GLY A 242 4.12 42.81 9.60
CA GLY A 242 5.58 42.87 9.73
C GLY A 242 6.10 42.10 10.94
N ASP A 243 5.23 41.50 11.76
CA ASP A 243 5.58 40.77 12.99
C ASP A 243 4.98 39.38 13.14
N ALA A 244 4.32 38.84 12.08
CA ALA A 244 3.58 37.59 12.16
C ALA A 244 4.46 36.40 12.56
N GLY A 245 5.69 36.35 12.08
CA GLY A 245 6.65 35.28 12.44
C GLY A 245 6.98 35.27 13.94
N THR A 246 7.21 36.46 14.54
CA THR A 246 7.47 36.59 15.97
C THR A 246 6.26 36.22 16.80
N ARG A 247 5.06 36.63 16.39
CA ARG A 247 3.79 36.28 17.06
C ARG A 247 3.49 34.77 16.96
N LEU A 248 3.76 34.16 15.81
CA LEU A 248 3.61 32.73 15.65
C LEU A 248 4.55 31.96 16.59
N ALA A 249 5.83 32.34 16.61
CA ALA A 249 6.83 31.73 17.51
C ALA A 249 6.42 31.86 18.98
N ALA A 250 6.01 33.07 19.40
CA ALA A 250 5.55 33.30 20.77
C ALA A 250 4.31 32.42 21.11
N GLY A 251 3.35 32.30 20.19
CA GLY A 251 2.17 31.46 20.38
C GLY A 251 2.48 29.95 20.44
N LEU A 252 3.49 29.49 19.72
CA LEU A 252 3.95 28.09 19.82
C LEU A 252 4.62 27.80 21.16
N VAL A 253 5.50 28.71 21.63
CA VAL A 253 6.15 28.60 22.95
C VAL A 253 5.11 28.65 24.09
N GLU A 254 4.16 29.61 24.06
CA GLU A 254 3.10 29.72 25.07
C GLU A 254 2.28 28.42 25.19
N ARG A 255 2.02 27.76 24.06
CA ARG A 255 1.27 26.50 24.00
C ARG A 255 2.14 25.25 24.22
N LYS A 256 3.43 25.42 24.48
CA LYS A 256 4.41 24.33 24.68
C LYS A 256 4.46 23.34 23.52
N LEU A 257 4.38 23.84 22.30
CA LEU A 257 4.45 23.07 21.07
C LEU A 257 5.88 23.01 20.49
N VAL A 258 6.75 23.86 20.99
CA VAL A 258 8.20 23.95 20.74
C VAL A 258 8.91 24.35 22.02
#